data_602b0f8952c6fb915fea3312643cf53c
#
_entry.id   602b0f8952c6fb915fea3312643cf53c
#
_cell.length_a   1.000
_cell.length_b   1.000
_cell.length_c   1.000
_cell.angle_alpha   90.00
_cell.angle_beta   90.00
_cell.angle_gamma   90.00
#
_symmetry.space_group_name_H-M   'P 1'
#
loop_
_entity.id
_entity.type
_entity.pdbx_description
1 polymer ?
#
loop_
_entity_poly.entity_id
_entity_poly.type
_entity_poly.pdbx_seq_one_letter_code
_entity_poly.pdbx_strand_id
1 'polypeptide(L)'
;MVQFSFLDDLVEVTQISTAGLGDHSYIINVGGEGVVIDPQRDVVRFERQLETDDLRLVAVFETHIHNDYLSGGAILAGRADARYVLPHGTGATVPHVGAQDGDDFVIGDAVIQALHTPGHTHHHTSYALLVDGTPLAIFSGGSMLVGAVGRSDLLGPDHTETLLESQYNSVRRIATDMDDVTLVTPTHGAGSFCAAGTAGGSVSDIAQEKISNPALLAPDLATFKTTQLAGYLMYPDYYPTMAPVNRVGATPIDESPIPLLPATDRSGRIVDVRPREDFAACHIVSSTNIPMSTDVGTYTGWMFENDESYILVASSDDAETVRLQFQRIGFDTIIGRIDPSEVTDDLADTGSYPMATFVEMRTAEGSYKLDVRDPVEVAGGTITGATNIHVATLADNLDGVPDEPIWTFCASGYRASIAASVLAAAGKSPVLVGEQLPDLQAATSTTETI
;
A
#
# COMPACT_ATOMS: atom_id res chain seq x y z
N MET A 1 -10.19 1.05 -13.46
CA MET A 1 -9.44 1.95 -14.36
C MET A 1 -10.23 3.22 -14.55
N VAL A 2 -9.57 4.37 -14.57
CA VAL A 2 -10.14 5.68 -14.89
C VAL A 2 -9.38 6.21 -16.08
N GLN A 3 -10.07 6.80 -17.05
CA GLN A 3 -9.46 7.33 -18.28
C GLN A 3 -9.80 8.82 -18.40
N PHE A 4 -8.83 9.59 -18.82
CA PHE A 4 -8.92 11.01 -19.14
C PHE A 4 -8.51 11.24 -20.57
N SER A 5 -9.29 12.00 -21.32
CA SER A 5 -8.98 12.39 -22.69
C SER A 5 -8.78 13.90 -22.78
N PHE A 6 -7.79 14.29 -23.57
CA PHE A 6 -7.43 15.69 -23.84
C PHE A 6 -7.36 15.95 -25.35
N LEU A 7 -7.68 17.17 -25.75
CA LEU A 7 -7.49 17.67 -27.11
C LEU A 7 -8.15 16.79 -28.17
N ASP A 8 -9.45 16.50 -28.02
CA ASP A 8 -10.22 15.66 -28.95
C ASP A 8 -9.59 14.26 -29.14
N ASP A 9 -9.19 13.63 -28.04
CA ASP A 9 -8.58 12.28 -27.94
C ASP A 9 -7.17 12.17 -28.55
N LEU A 10 -6.49 13.28 -28.78
CA LEU A 10 -5.08 13.27 -29.22
C LEU A 10 -4.17 12.69 -28.12
N VAL A 11 -4.49 12.93 -26.87
CA VAL A 11 -3.78 12.42 -25.70
C VAL A 11 -4.78 11.79 -24.74
N GLU A 12 -4.52 10.55 -24.35
CA GLU A 12 -5.30 9.83 -23.37
C GLU A 12 -4.41 9.37 -22.20
N VAL A 13 -4.95 9.41 -20.99
CA VAL A 13 -4.26 8.91 -19.79
C VAL A 13 -5.16 7.90 -19.10
N THR A 14 -4.70 6.67 -19.00
CA THR A 14 -5.38 5.57 -18.31
C THR A 14 -4.72 5.31 -16.99
N GLN A 15 -5.47 5.46 -15.89
CA GLN A 15 -5.04 5.14 -14.53
C GLN A 15 -5.30 3.67 -14.21
N ILE A 16 -4.28 2.97 -13.73
CA ILE A 16 -4.32 1.58 -13.27
C ILE A 16 -4.05 1.58 -11.75
N SER A 17 -5.08 1.28 -10.96
CA SER A 17 -4.98 1.28 -9.50
C SER A 17 -4.58 -0.09 -8.96
N THR A 18 -3.80 -0.09 -7.88
CA THR A 18 -3.41 -1.25 -7.08
C THR A 18 -3.96 -1.06 -5.66
N ALA A 19 -5.21 -1.50 -5.45
CA ALA A 19 -6.01 -1.16 -4.27
C ALA A 19 -5.31 -1.50 -2.94
N GLY A 20 -4.68 -2.68 -2.82
CA GLY A 20 -4.02 -3.11 -1.58
C GLY A 20 -2.76 -2.33 -1.20
N LEU A 21 -2.16 -1.59 -2.15
CA LEU A 21 -1.05 -0.67 -1.89
C LEU A 21 -1.54 0.79 -1.80
N GLY A 22 -2.76 1.06 -2.27
CA GLY A 22 -3.27 2.42 -2.41
C GLY A 22 -2.57 3.20 -3.52
N ASP A 23 -2.01 2.51 -4.53
CA ASP A 23 -1.17 3.13 -5.55
C ASP A 23 -1.81 3.17 -6.93
N HIS A 24 -1.30 4.07 -7.75
CA HIS A 24 -1.69 4.31 -9.12
C HIS A 24 -0.48 4.31 -10.05
N SER A 25 -0.63 3.63 -11.17
CA SER A 25 0.25 3.70 -12.33
C SER A 25 -0.52 4.29 -13.49
N TYR A 26 0.18 4.81 -14.49
CA TYR A 26 -0.47 5.47 -15.62
C TYR A 26 0.04 4.94 -16.94
N ILE A 27 -0.87 4.79 -17.91
CA ILE A 27 -0.54 4.60 -19.31
C ILE A 27 -0.97 5.85 -20.05
N ILE A 28 -0.06 6.47 -20.78
CA ILE A 28 -0.29 7.65 -21.62
C ILE A 28 -0.26 7.20 -23.07
N ASN A 29 -1.30 7.53 -23.82
CA ASN A 29 -1.38 7.37 -25.26
C ASN A 29 -1.18 8.73 -25.94
N VAL A 30 -0.20 8.84 -26.81
CA VAL A 30 -0.01 10.00 -27.69
C VAL A 30 0.09 9.50 -29.13
N GLY A 31 -1.03 9.52 -29.85
CA GLY A 31 -1.06 9.12 -31.26
C GLY A 31 -0.59 7.69 -31.52
N GLY A 32 -0.85 6.74 -30.61
CA GLY A 32 -0.44 5.33 -30.71
C GLY A 32 0.95 5.04 -30.08
N GLU A 33 1.66 6.04 -29.60
CA GLU A 33 2.85 5.86 -28.78
C GLU A 33 2.45 5.79 -27.30
N GLY A 34 2.79 4.67 -26.64
CA GLY A 34 2.50 4.39 -25.24
C GLY A 34 3.65 4.78 -24.32
N VAL A 35 3.33 5.41 -23.20
CA VAL A 35 4.25 5.63 -22.07
C VAL A 35 3.63 5.06 -20.80
N VAL A 36 4.44 4.44 -19.93
CA VAL A 36 3.98 3.95 -18.65
C VAL A 36 4.72 4.69 -17.52
N ILE A 37 3.99 5.09 -16.47
CA ILE A 37 4.55 5.74 -15.29
C ILE A 37 4.26 4.90 -14.07
N ASP A 38 5.29 4.66 -13.25
CA ASP A 38 5.31 3.94 -11.98
C ASP A 38 4.66 2.55 -12.03
N PRO A 39 5.05 1.65 -12.98
CA PRO A 39 4.47 0.31 -13.04
C PRO A 39 4.99 -0.58 -11.90
N GLN A 40 4.08 -1.30 -11.24
CA GLN A 40 4.47 -2.37 -10.33
C GLN A 40 4.98 -3.60 -11.10
N ARG A 41 5.60 -4.54 -10.37
CA ARG A 41 6.30 -5.72 -10.88
C ARG A 41 5.42 -6.68 -11.69
N ASP A 42 4.11 -6.68 -11.51
CA ASP A 42 3.14 -7.49 -12.27
C ASP A 42 2.84 -6.86 -13.64
N VAL A 43 3.88 -6.78 -14.48
CA VAL A 43 3.89 -6.05 -15.77
C VAL A 43 2.87 -6.55 -16.80
N VAL A 44 2.41 -7.80 -16.69
CA VAL A 44 1.47 -8.41 -17.63
C VAL A 44 0.17 -7.60 -17.75
N ARG A 45 -0.31 -6.97 -16.67
CA ARG A 45 -1.51 -6.13 -16.75
C ARG A 45 -1.31 -4.85 -17.56
N PHE A 46 -0.09 -4.30 -17.54
CA PHE A 46 0.26 -3.15 -18.37
C PHE A 46 0.43 -3.56 -19.83
N GLU A 47 1.10 -4.69 -20.08
CA GLU A 47 1.25 -5.27 -21.43
C GLU A 47 -0.12 -5.52 -22.07
N ARG A 48 -1.05 -6.13 -21.34
CA ARG A 48 -2.43 -6.37 -21.83
C ARG A 48 -3.20 -5.08 -22.13
N GLN A 49 -3.01 -4.04 -21.33
CA GLN A 49 -3.67 -2.76 -21.57
C GLN A 49 -3.07 -2.08 -22.81
N LEU A 50 -1.74 -2.07 -22.95
CA LEU A 50 -1.06 -1.56 -24.15
C LEU A 50 -1.52 -2.29 -25.41
N GLU A 51 -1.64 -3.62 -25.37
CA GLU A 51 -2.16 -4.43 -26.46
C GLU A 51 -3.64 -4.11 -26.78
N THR A 52 -4.48 -3.94 -25.74
CA THR A 52 -5.90 -3.63 -25.90
C THR A 52 -6.11 -2.28 -26.61
N ASP A 53 -5.27 -1.30 -26.28
CA ASP A 53 -5.34 0.06 -26.78
C ASP A 53 -4.50 0.23 -28.08
N ASP A 54 -3.89 -0.84 -28.63
CA ASP A 54 -3.00 -0.87 -29.81
C ASP A 54 -1.84 0.13 -29.69
N LEU A 55 -1.19 0.19 -28.52
CA LEU A 55 -0.12 1.14 -28.23
C LEU A 55 1.28 0.50 -28.38
N ARG A 56 2.18 1.22 -29.01
CA ARG A 56 3.60 0.90 -29.02
C ARG A 56 4.29 1.54 -27.81
N LEU A 57 4.71 0.76 -26.85
CA LEU A 57 5.46 1.28 -25.69
C LEU A 57 6.81 1.87 -26.15
N VAL A 58 7.04 3.15 -25.84
CA VAL A 58 8.27 3.89 -26.21
C VAL A 58 9.11 4.31 -25.02
N ALA A 59 8.49 4.47 -23.85
CA ALA A 59 9.19 4.80 -22.60
C ALA A 59 8.44 4.33 -21.35
N VAL A 60 9.20 4.06 -20.29
CA VAL A 60 8.69 3.81 -18.93
C VAL A 60 9.42 4.75 -17.99
N PHE A 61 8.67 5.45 -17.16
CA PHE A 61 9.17 6.41 -16.17
C PHE A 61 8.87 5.95 -14.77
N GLU A 62 9.80 6.23 -13.84
CA GLU A 62 9.55 6.15 -12.40
C GLU A 62 9.70 7.54 -11.79
N THR A 63 8.77 7.93 -10.94
CA THR A 63 8.85 9.23 -10.24
C THR A 63 9.91 9.23 -9.16
N HIS A 64 10.17 8.07 -8.57
CA HIS A 64 11.19 7.88 -7.54
C HIS A 64 11.55 6.39 -7.40
N ILE A 65 12.54 6.08 -6.58
CA ILE A 65 12.76 4.69 -6.14
C ILE A 65 11.72 4.38 -5.08
N HIS A 66 10.78 3.50 -5.39
CA HIS A 66 9.67 3.14 -4.53
C HIS A 66 10.12 2.32 -3.31
N ASN A 67 9.49 2.58 -2.15
CA ASN A 67 9.72 1.86 -0.89
C ASN A 67 8.56 0.92 -0.53
N ASP A 68 7.46 0.98 -1.23
CA ASP A 68 6.21 0.27 -0.92
C ASP A 68 5.92 -0.90 -1.87
N TYR A 69 6.60 -0.96 -3.02
CA TYR A 69 6.50 -2.08 -3.96
C TYR A 69 7.78 -2.27 -4.80
N LEU A 70 7.89 -3.43 -5.44
CA LEU A 70 8.89 -3.68 -6.45
C LEU A 70 8.42 -3.15 -7.81
N SER A 71 9.26 -2.28 -8.40
CA SER A 71 9.00 -1.70 -9.72
C SER A 71 9.11 -2.74 -10.83
N GLY A 72 8.17 -2.67 -11.79
CA GLY A 72 8.20 -3.40 -13.04
C GLY A 72 8.86 -2.63 -14.18
N GLY A 73 9.28 -1.39 -13.97
CA GLY A 73 9.70 -0.48 -15.04
C GLY A 73 10.82 -1.02 -15.90
N ALA A 74 11.88 -1.55 -15.28
CA ALA A 74 13.00 -2.16 -16.02
C ALA A 74 12.58 -3.40 -16.82
N ILE A 75 11.69 -4.23 -16.27
CA ILE A 75 11.18 -5.44 -16.92
C ILE A 75 10.35 -5.05 -18.15
N LEU A 76 9.41 -4.14 -17.96
CA LEU A 76 8.47 -3.69 -19.00
C LEU A 76 9.22 -3.00 -20.14
N ALA A 77 10.13 -2.07 -19.82
CA ALA A 77 10.96 -1.40 -20.81
C ALA A 77 11.86 -2.37 -21.58
N GLY A 78 12.48 -3.33 -20.88
CA GLY A 78 13.34 -4.33 -21.51
C GLY A 78 12.60 -5.28 -22.45
N ARG A 79 11.36 -5.67 -22.13
CA ARG A 79 10.54 -6.52 -22.98
C ARG A 79 10.10 -5.81 -24.28
N ALA A 80 9.87 -4.50 -24.21
CA ALA A 80 9.39 -3.70 -25.34
C ALA A 80 10.49 -2.98 -26.12
N ASP A 81 11.76 -3.12 -25.73
CA ASP A 81 12.89 -2.30 -26.23
C ASP A 81 12.61 -0.78 -26.13
N ALA A 82 11.97 -0.39 -25.01
CA ALA A 82 11.59 0.98 -24.70
C ALA A 82 12.63 1.66 -23.77
N ARG A 83 12.61 2.99 -23.72
CA ARG A 83 13.46 3.74 -22.80
C ARG A 83 12.99 3.52 -21.35
N TYR A 84 13.90 3.21 -20.44
CA TYR A 84 13.64 3.24 -19.01
C TYR A 84 14.22 4.52 -18.39
N VAL A 85 13.39 5.34 -17.76
CA VAL A 85 13.76 6.65 -17.25
C VAL A 85 13.58 6.66 -15.73
N LEU A 86 14.65 6.99 -15.01
CA LEU A 86 14.66 7.19 -13.56
C LEU A 86 15.09 8.63 -13.22
N PRO A 87 14.73 9.17 -12.07
CA PRO A 87 15.32 10.41 -11.60
C PRO A 87 16.85 10.34 -11.55
N HIS A 88 17.51 11.42 -11.91
CA HIS A 88 18.98 11.49 -11.83
C HIS A 88 19.48 11.33 -10.39
N GLY A 89 20.58 10.61 -10.22
CA GLY A 89 21.28 10.51 -8.94
C GLY A 89 20.72 9.47 -7.96
N THR A 90 19.75 8.63 -8.36
CA THR A 90 19.13 7.59 -7.51
C THR A 90 20.11 6.51 -7.02
N GLY A 91 21.28 6.39 -7.66
CA GLY A 91 22.23 5.31 -7.41
C GLY A 91 21.79 3.95 -7.99
N ALA A 92 20.80 3.96 -8.89
CA ALA A 92 20.36 2.75 -9.58
C ALA A 92 21.47 2.22 -10.51
N THR A 93 21.63 0.89 -10.54
CA THR A 93 22.60 0.19 -11.37
C THR A 93 21.95 -0.51 -12.56
N VAL A 94 20.62 -0.67 -12.54
CA VAL A 94 19.84 -1.11 -13.69
C VAL A 94 20.03 -0.09 -14.85
N PRO A 95 20.17 -0.53 -16.12
CA PRO A 95 20.32 0.39 -17.24
C PRO A 95 19.13 1.34 -17.37
N HIS A 96 19.38 2.65 -17.35
CA HIS A 96 18.34 3.67 -17.42
C HIS A 96 18.86 4.99 -17.98
N VAL A 97 17.95 5.87 -18.35
CA VAL A 97 18.21 7.28 -18.63
C VAL A 97 17.92 8.08 -17.37
N GLY A 98 18.86 8.87 -16.87
CA GLY A 98 18.67 9.72 -15.69
C GLY A 98 18.02 11.05 -16.05
N ALA A 99 16.79 11.29 -15.58
CA ALA A 99 16.06 12.54 -15.81
C ALA A 99 16.54 13.64 -14.85
N GLN A 100 17.00 14.75 -15.40
CA GLN A 100 17.34 15.96 -14.66
C GLN A 100 16.22 16.99 -14.69
N ASP A 101 16.26 17.94 -13.77
CA ASP A 101 15.29 19.03 -13.74
C ASP A 101 15.27 19.82 -15.05
N GLY A 102 14.08 19.92 -15.67
CA GLY A 102 13.88 20.60 -16.94
C GLY A 102 14.18 19.77 -18.19
N ASP A 103 14.55 18.48 -18.05
CA ASP A 103 14.70 17.60 -19.23
C ASP A 103 13.36 17.35 -19.91
N ASP A 104 13.35 17.42 -21.22
CA ASP A 104 12.20 17.17 -22.09
C ASP A 104 12.32 15.83 -22.82
N PHE A 105 11.30 15.00 -22.69
CA PHE A 105 11.16 13.73 -23.40
C PHE A 105 10.02 13.85 -24.42
N VAL A 106 10.38 13.95 -25.70
CA VAL A 106 9.40 14.07 -26.80
C VAL A 106 8.77 12.71 -27.06
N ILE A 107 7.42 12.67 -27.08
CA ILE A 107 6.57 11.51 -27.37
C ILE A 107 5.51 11.97 -28.37
N GLY A 108 5.63 11.59 -29.64
CA GLY A 108 4.73 12.10 -30.67
C GLY A 108 4.66 13.63 -30.67
N ASP A 109 3.45 14.17 -30.55
CA ASP A 109 3.17 15.61 -30.46
C ASP A 109 3.18 16.16 -29.04
N ALA A 110 3.48 15.32 -28.03
CA ALA A 110 3.57 15.72 -26.62
C ALA A 110 5.02 15.73 -26.11
N VAL A 111 5.19 16.40 -24.99
CA VAL A 111 6.44 16.41 -24.21
C VAL A 111 6.15 15.96 -22.79
N ILE A 112 6.96 15.05 -22.27
CA ILE A 112 7.00 14.74 -20.84
C ILE A 112 8.21 15.49 -20.26
N GLN A 113 7.95 16.51 -19.44
CA GLN A 113 8.99 17.34 -18.82
C GLN A 113 9.25 16.90 -17.38
N ALA A 114 10.52 16.71 -17.04
CA ALA A 114 10.95 16.35 -15.70
C ALA A 114 11.04 17.58 -14.80
N LEU A 115 10.38 17.52 -13.61
CA LEU A 115 10.46 18.52 -12.55
C LEU A 115 11.06 17.85 -11.31
N HIS A 116 12.24 18.26 -10.89
CA HIS A 116 12.84 17.76 -9.65
C HIS A 116 12.04 18.27 -8.44
N THR A 117 11.40 17.36 -7.73
CA THR A 117 10.47 17.64 -6.62
C THR A 117 10.79 16.77 -5.39
N PRO A 118 12.00 16.93 -4.78
CA PRO A 118 12.43 16.14 -3.64
C PRO A 118 11.56 16.40 -2.41
N GLY A 119 11.55 15.42 -1.50
CA GLY A 119 10.84 15.53 -0.22
C GLY A 119 10.29 14.20 0.25
N HIS A 120 9.52 13.48 -0.57
CA HIS A 120 9.18 12.10 -0.33
C HIS A 120 10.43 11.19 -0.39
N THR A 121 11.25 11.40 -1.40
CA THR A 121 12.64 10.89 -1.48
C THR A 121 13.59 12.00 -1.94
N HIS A 122 14.92 11.79 -1.80
CA HIS A 122 15.92 12.79 -2.22
C HIS A 122 15.94 13.07 -3.73
N HIS A 123 15.64 12.07 -4.54
CA HIS A 123 15.74 12.13 -6.00
C HIS A 123 14.35 12.07 -6.66
N HIS A 124 13.30 12.41 -5.93
CA HIS A 124 11.95 12.41 -6.47
C HIS A 124 11.83 13.41 -7.63
N THR A 125 11.20 12.98 -8.72
CA THR A 125 10.93 13.79 -9.92
C THR A 125 9.48 13.63 -10.32
N SER A 126 8.75 14.71 -10.43
CA SER A 126 7.42 14.72 -11.04
C SER A 126 7.56 14.89 -12.55
N TYR A 127 6.60 14.39 -13.32
CA TYR A 127 6.61 14.48 -14.77
C TYR A 127 5.37 15.21 -15.27
N ALA A 128 5.57 16.36 -15.95
CA ALA A 128 4.48 17.12 -16.54
C ALA A 128 4.28 16.69 -17.99
N LEU A 129 3.04 16.39 -18.37
CA LEU A 129 2.63 16.10 -19.74
C LEU A 129 2.17 17.40 -20.40
N LEU A 130 2.87 17.82 -21.45
CA LEU A 130 2.61 19.07 -22.16
C LEU A 130 2.30 18.80 -23.64
N VAL A 131 1.38 19.59 -24.19
CA VAL A 131 1.15 19.70 -25.63
C VAL A 131 1.19 21.18 -26.01
N ASP A 132 1.95 21.54 -27.01
CA ASP A 132 2.19 22.93 -27.41
C ASP A 132 2.59 23.86 -26.26
N GLY A 133 3.35 23.30 -25.28
CA GLY A 133 3.81 24.01 -24.07
C GLY A 133 2.74 24.20 -22.98
N THR A 134 1.53 23.67 -23.17
CA THR A 134 0.44 23.73 -22.19
C THR A 134 0.45 22.45 -21.34
N PRO A 135 0.55 22.54 -19.99
CA PRO A 135 0.52 21.39 -19.11
C PRO A 135 -0.91 20.83 -18.98
N LEU A 136 -1.09 19.56 -19.31
CA LEU A 136 -2.35 18.83 -19.23
C LEU A 136 -2.48 18.05 -17.92
N ALA A 137 -1.42 17.37 -17.49
CA ALA A 137 -1.37 16.58 -16.27
C ALA A 137 0.04 16.63 -15.67
N ILE A 138 0.12 16.46 -14.34
CA ILE A 138 1.37 16.29 -13.59
C ILE A 138 1.32 14.95 -12.86
N PHE A 139 2.19 14.01 -13.25
CA PHE A 139 2.42 12.76 -12.54
C PHE A 139 3.33 13.06 -11.36
N SER A 140 2.69 13.37 -10.25
CA SER A 140 3.34 13.99 -9.10
C SER A 140 3.97 13.00 -8.12
N GLY A 141 3.86 11.69 -8.39
CA GLY A 141 4.46 10.64 -7.55
C GLY A 141 4.00 10.73 -6.10
N GLY A 142 4.98 10.87 -5.19
CA GLY A 142 4.78 11.14 -3.78
C GLY A 142 4.94 12.61 -3.38
N SER A 143 5.18 13.55 -4.33
CA SER A 143 5.40 14.95 -3.97
C SER A 143 4.11 15.71 -3.69
N MET A 144 3.08 15.56 -4.53
CA MET A 144 1.74 16.13 -4.32
C MET A 144 0.72 15.02 -4.49
N LEU A 145 -0.07 14.75 -3.46
CA LEU A 145 -1.21 13.82 -3.47
C LEU A 145 -2.51 14.60 -3.48
N VAL A 146 -3.62 13.92 -3.70
CA VAL A 146 -4.94 14.57 -3.60
C VAL A 146 -5.25 14.88 -2.14
N GLY A 147 -5.25 16.16 -1.80
CA GLY A 147 -5.50 16.65 -0.44
C GLY A 147 -4.41 16.32 0.58
N ALA A 148 -3.24 15.86 0.15
CA ALA A 148 -2.11 15.49 1.02
C ALA A 148 -0.77 15.64 0.29
N VAL A 149 0.31 15.23 0.94
CA VAL A 149 1.63 15.00 0.34
C VAL A 149 2.18 13.65 0.80
N GLY A 150 3.17 13.12 0.10
CA GLY A 150 3.89 11.92 0.55
C GLY A 150 4.69 12.19 1.83
N ARG A 151 4.83 11.16 2.65
CA ARG A 151 5.63 11.22 3.88
C ARG A 151 7.12 11.33 3.57
N SER A 152 7.85 11.95 4.47
CA SER A 152 9.28 12.29 4.29
C SER A 152 10.21 11.53 5.25
N ASP A 153 9.72 10.51 5.96
CA ASP A 153 10.46 9.80 7.00
C ASP A 153 10.91 8.38 6.61
N LEU A 154 10.53 7.90 5.42
CA LEU A 154 10.82 6.53 4.96
C LEU A 154 12.32 6.22 4.81
N LEU A 155 13.16 7.25 4.65
CA LEU A 155 14.61 7.11 4.54
C LEU A 155 15.34 7.19 5.89
N GLY A 156 14.59 7.27 6.98
CA GLY A 156 15.07 7.30 8.35
C GLY A 156 15.19 8.70 8.95
N PRO A 157 15.37 8.78 10.28
CA PRO A 157 15.29 10.01 11.05
C PRO A 157 16.36 11.05 10.65
N ASP A 158 17.54 10.62 10.21
CA ASP A 158 18.64 11.51 9.82
C ASP A 158 18.32 12.33 8.54
N HIS A 159 17.37 11.84 7.73
CA HIS A 159 16.95 12.46 6.47
C HIS A 159 15.64 13.26 6.61
N THR A 160 14.81 12.93 7.59
CA THR A 160 13.43 13.42 7.72
C THR A 160 13.33 14.94 7.72
N GLU A 161 14.17 15.62 8.49
CA GLU A 161 14.13 17.10 8.62
C GLU A 161 14.41 17.81 7.28
N THR A 162 15.43 17.36 6.56
CA THR A 162 15.80 17.92 5.24
C THR A 162 14.75 17.59 4.17
N LEU A 163 14.19 16.39 4.23
CA LEU A 163 13.16 15.97 3.29
C LEU A 163 11.84 16.71 3.51
N LEU A 164 11.44 16.98 4.76
CA LEU A 164 10.28 17.82 5.05
C LEU A 164 10.42 19.24 4.49
N GLU A 165 11.61 19.85 4.60
CA GLU A 165 11.86 21.16 4.00
C GLU A 165 11.79 21.10 2.47
N SER A 166 12.39 20.08 1.88
CA SER A 166 12.31 19.84 0.44
C SER A 166 10.87 19.63 -0.03
N GLN A 167 10.08 18.82 0.71
CA GLN A 167 8.66 18.54 0.42
C GLN A 167 7.81 19.83 0.46
N TYR A 168 8.04 20.68 1.45
CA TYR A 168 7.38 21.99 1.57
C TYR A 168 7.61 22.88 0.34
N ASN A 169 8.85 22.89 -0.17
CA ASN A 169 9.21 23.67 -1.34
C ASN A 169 8.69 23.04 -2.64
N SER A 170 8.79 21.72 -2.77
CA SER A 170 8.40 20.98 -3.97
C SER A 170 6.90 21.05 -4.25
N VAL A 171 6.04 20.89 -3.24
CA VAL A 171 4.59 21.00 -3.44
C VAL A 171 4.19 22.40 -3.87
N ARG A 172 4.85 23.44 -3.37
CA ARG A 172 4.63 24.85 -3.78
C ARG A 172 5.16 25.13 -5.18
N ARG A 173 6.31 24.54 -5.55
CA ARG A 173 6.82 24.58 -6.90
C ARG A 173 5.81 24.02 -7.89
N ILE A 174 5.30 22.82 -7.67
CA ILE A 174 4.26 22.20 -8.54
C ILE A 174 3.07 23.14 -8.66
N ALA A 175 2.54 23.64 -7.55
CA ALA A 175 1.39 24.55 -7.56
C ALA A 175 1.66 25.89 -8.26
N THR A 176 2.91 26.32 -8.40
CA THR A 176 3.30 27.57 -9.06
C THR A 176 3.59 27.37 -10.54
N ASP A 177 4.27 26.27 -10.89
CA ASP A 177 4.73 26.01 -12.25
C ASP A 177 3.64 25.43 -13.15
N MET A 178 2.57 24.83 -12.57
CA MET A 178 1.44 24.25 -13.30
C MET A 178 0.24 25.20 -13.33
N ASP A 179 -0.50 25.16 -14.45
CA ASP A 179 -1.76 25.88 -14.61
C ASP A 179 -2.86 25.31 -13.70
N ASP A 180 -3.82 26.14 -13.30
CA ASP A 180 -4.91 25.75 -12.38
C ASP A 180 -5.72 24.54 -12.88
N VAL A 181 -5.84 24.35 -14.20
CA VAL A 181 -6.59 23.25 -14.82
C VAL A 181 -5.75 21.98 -15.03
N THR A 182 -4.45 22.02 -14.72
CA THR A 182 -3.58 20.84 -14.85
C THR A 182 -4.04 19.75 -13.88
N LEU A 183 -4.27 18.52 -14.39
CA LEU A 183 -4.63 17.39 -13.53
C LEU A 183 -3.45 16.96 -12.66
N VAL A 184 -3.73 16.70 -11.40
CA VAL A 184 -2.80 16.09 -10.45
C VAL A 184 -3.05 14.60 -10.40
N THR A 185 -2.09 13.82 -10.87
CA THR A 185 -2.14 12.35 -11.03
C THR A 185 -1.03 11.71 -10.19
N PRO A 186 -1.26 11.53 -8.86
CA PRO A 186 -0.24 11.02 -7.95
C PRO A 186 -0.09 9.50 -8.05
N THR A 187 1.07 8.98 -7.66
CA THR A 187 1.28 7.53 -7.51
C THR A 187 0.62 7.02 -6.24
N HIS A 188 0.72 7.74 -5.14
CA HIS A 188 0.13 7.32 -3.86
C HIS A 188 -1.25 7.98 -3.65
N GLY A 189 -2.26 7.16 -3.39
CA GLY A 189 -3.64 7.57 -3.19
C GLY A 189 -4.21 7.12 -1.85
N ALA A 190 -5.52 7.00 -1.79
CA ALA A 190 -6.22 6.55 -0.59
C ALA A 190 -5.80 5.13 -0.19
N GLY A 191 -5.40 4.94 1.06
CA GLY A 191 -4.94 3.66 1.61
C GLY A 191 -3.44 3.42 1.50
N SER A 192 -2.68 4.26 0.80
CA SER A 192 -1.22 4.14 0.77
C SER A 192 -0.59 4.61 2.09
N PHE A 193 0.30 3.79 2.66
CA PHE A 193 1.11 4.15 3.83
C PHE A 193 2.24 5.13 3.48
N CYS A 194 2.42 5.46 2.20
CA CYS A 194 3.32 6.52 1.74
C CYS A 194 2.72 7.93 1.86
N ALA A 195 1.43 8.07 2.18
CA ALA A 195 0.78 9.36 2.39
C ALA A 195 1.04 9.91 3.81
N ALA A 196 1.14 11.22 3.91
CA ALA A 196 1.13 11.94 5.17
C ALA A 196 -0.31 12.36 5.49
N GLY A 197 -0.99 11.57 6.31
CA GLY A 197 -2.42 11.72 6.60
C GLY A 197 -3.30 10.98 5.58
N THR A 198 -4.58 11.34 5.52
CA THR A 198 -5.54 10.68 4.62
C THR A 198 -5.51 11.36 3.26
N ALA A 199 -4.91 10.71 2.27
CA ALA A 199 -5.07 11.12 0.88
C ALA A 199 -6.54 10.98 0.45
N GLY A 200 -7.01 11.92 -0.37
CA GLY A 200 -8.37 11.97 -0.88
C GLY A 200 -8.62 11.01 -2.04
N GLY A 201 -9.24 11.50 -3.10
CA GLY A 201 -9.48 10.72 -4.32
C GLY A 201 -8.22 10.31 -5.08
N SER A 202 -8.40 9.79 -6.28
CA SER A 202 -7.30 9.33 -7.13
C SER A 202 -6.78 10.40 -8.10
N VAL A 203 -7.52 11.48 -8.32
CA VAL A 203 -7.18 12.60 -9.22
C VAL A 203 -7.79 13.89 -8.68
N SER A 204 -7.08 14.99 -8.90
CA SER A 204 -7.49 16.36 -8.58
C SER A 204 -6.99 17.29 -9.69
N ASP A 205 -7.12 18.59 -9.50
CA ASP A 205 -6.44 19.61 -10.29
C ASP A 205 -5.70 20.61 -9.39
N ILE A 206 -4.83 21.40 -9.98
CA ILE A 206 -4.01 22.36 -9.24
C ILE A 206 -4.87 23.42 -8.53
N ALA A 207 -5.99 23.86 -9.11
CA ALA A 207 -6.89 24.82 -8.46
C ALA A 207 -7.49 24.23 -7.17
N GLN A 208 -7.93 22.97 -7.21
CA GLN A 208 -8.49 22.27 -6.06
C GLN A 208 -7.40 22.08 -4.97
N GLU A 209 -6.21 21.67 -5.35
CA GLU A 209 -5.13 21.49 -4.38
C GLU A 209 -4.72 22.81 -3.70
N LYS A 210 -4.69 23.93 -4.43
CA LYS A 210 -4.42 25.27 -3.86
C LYS A 210 -5.39 25.69 -2.77
N ILE A 211 -6.66 25.21 -2.81
CA ILE A 211 -7.69 25.60 -1.86
C ILE A 211 -7.98 24.57 -0.77
N SER A 212 -7.56 23.32 -0.96
CA SER A 212 -7.92 22.23 -0.03
C SER A 212 -6.74 21.45 0.54
N ASN A 213 -5.56 21.46 -0.10
CA ASN A 213 -4.43 20.66 0.36
C ASN A 213 -3.79 21.29 1.61
N PRO A 214 -3.82 20.64 2.79
CA PRO A 214 -3.25 21.18 4.03
C PRO A 214 -1.77 21.53 3.92
N ALA A 215 -1.02 20.82 3.07
CA ALA A 215 0.39 21.10 2.85
C ALA A 215 0.63 22.45 2.15
N LEU A 216 -0.23 22.81 1.19
CA LEU A 216 -0.19 24.11 0.53
C LEU A 216 -0.75 25.23 1.42
N LEU A 217 -1.75 24.92 2.23
CA LEU A 217 -2.39 25.87 3.15
C LEU A 217 -1.57 26.16 4.41
N ALA A 218 -0.53 25.37 4.69
CA ALA A 218 0.36 25.61 5.83
C ALA A 218 1.03 27.01 5.70
N PRO A 219 0.86 27.90 6.70
CA PRO A 219 1.32 29.30 6.60
C PRO A 219 2.84 29.43 6.56
N ASP A 220 3.54 28.47 7.14
CA ASP A 220 5.00 28.44 7.21
C ASP A 220 5.53 26.98 7.31
N LEU A 221 6.84 26.85 7.15
CA LEU A 221 7.54 25.56 7.21
C LEU A 221 7.38 24.86 8.58
N ALA A 222 7.36 25.61 9.68
CA ALA A 222 7.26 25.02 11.02
C ALA A 222 5.88 24.38 11.24
N THR A 223 4.82 25.05 10.84
CA THR A 223 3.45 24.52 10.87
C THR A 223 3.33 23.30 9.95
N PHE A 224 3.88 23.38 8.73
CA PHE A 224 3.92 22.24 7.80
C PHE A 224 4.56 21.00 8.46
N LYS A 225 5.80 21.14 8.99
CA LYS A 225 6.54 20.04 9.64
C LYS A 225 5.73 19.42 10.79
N THR A 226 5.17 20.24 11.65
CA THR A 226 4.37 19.77 12.79
C THR A 226 3.15 18.98 12.34
N THR A 227 2.43 19.48 11.33
CA THR A 227 1.23 18.83 10.80
C THR A 227 1.57 17.50 10.12
N GLN A 228 2.63 17.48 9.31
CA GLN A 228 3.05 16.25 8.61
C GLN A 228 3.45 15.15 9.60
N LEU A 229 4.32 15.44 10.57
CA LEU A 229 4.79 14.47 11.56
C LEU A 229 3.65 13.91 12.43
N ALA A 230 2.64 14.74 12.74
CA ALA A 230 1.48 14.29 13.51
C ALA A 230 0.53 13.35 12.70
N GLY A 231 0.62 13.38 11.37
CA GLY A 231 -0.20 12.55 10.50
C GLY A 231 0.44 11.21 10.08
N TYR A 232 1.70 10.95 10.46
CA TYR A 232 2.38 9.72 10.05
C TYR A 232 1.87 8.52 10.84
N LEU A 233 1.28 7.58 10.12
CA LEU A 233 0.93 6.25 10.63
C LEU A 233 2.17 5.35 10.63
N MET A 234 2.10 4.22 11.32
CA MET A 234 3.06 3.14 11.13
C MET A 234 3.04 2.69 9.65
N TYR A 235 4.15 2.18 9.15
CA TYR A 235 4.24 1.62 7.79
C TYR A 235 4.82 0.20 7.84
N PRO A 236 4.55 -0.64 6.82
CA PRO A 236 4.97 -2.04 6.80
C PRO A 236 6.49 -2.23 6.90
N ASP A 237 6.90 -3.27 7.63
CA ASP A 237 8.32 -3.55 7.92
C ASP A 237 9.13 -3.92 6.67
N TYR A 238 8.47 -4.35 5.58
CA TYR A 238 9.15 -4.66 4.33
C TYR A 238 9.61 -3.41 3.55
N TYR A 239 9.12 -2.20 3.85
CA TYR A 239 9.45 -0.97 3.11
C TYR A 239 10.95 -0.74 2.91
N PRO A 240 11.82 -0.87 3.92
CA PRO A 240 13.25 -0.67 3.74
C PRO A 240 13.91 -1.65 2.76
N THR A 241 13.28 -2.80 2.47
CA THR A 241 13.83 -3.82 1.58
C THR A 241 13.55 -3.54 0.10
N MET A 242 12.56 -2.69 -0.23
CA MET A 242 12.14 -2.42 -1.61
C MET A 242 13.17 -1.58 -2.38
N ALA A 243 13.60 -0.45 -1.84
CA ALA A 243 14.50 0.46 -2.54
C ALA A 243 15.83 -0.17 -2.97
N PRO A 244 16.51 -1.01 -2.17
CA PRO A 244 17.70 -1.75 -2.60
C PRO A 244 17.45 -2.63 -3.85
N VAL A 245 16.32 -3.35 -3.88
CA VAL A 245 15.96 -4.20 -5.02
C VAL A 245 15.60 -3.35 -6.25
N ASN A 246 14.82 -2.29 -6.08
CA ASN A 246 14.43 -1.39 -7.17
C ASN A 246 15.64 -0.70 -7.83
N ARG A 247 16.73 -0.44 -7.08
CA ARG A 247 17.97 0.13 -7.66
C ARG A 247 18.73 -0.83 -8.56
N VAL A 248 18.66 -2.13 -8.29
CA VAL A 248 19.33 -3.14 -9.14
C VAL A 248 18.40 -3.72 -10.21
N GLY A 249 17.10 -3.48 -10.09
CA GLY A 249 16.04 -4.02 -10.93
C GLY A 249 15.47 -5.32 -10.37
N ALA A 250 14.14 -5.34 -10.18
CA ALA A 250 13.42 -6.52 -9.73
C ALA A 250 13.48 -7.64 -10.79
N THR A 251 13.44 -8.90 -10.35
CA THR A 251 13.29 -10.04 -11.25
C THR A 251 11.84 -10.17 -11.71
N PRO A 252 11.56 -10.74 -12.90
CA PRO A 252 10.19 -11.04 -13.32
C PRO A 252 9.44 -11.90 -12.30
N ILE A 253 8.12 -11.77 -12.26
CA ILE A 253 7.23 -12.63 -11.48
C ILE A 253 7.32 -14.07 -11.97
N ASP A 254 7.34 -15.04 -11.03
CA ASP A 254 7.19 -16.46 -11.34
C ASP A 254 5.71 -16.76 -11.57
N GLU A 255 5.37 -17.21 -12.76
CA GLU A 255 4.02 -17.59 -13.21
C GLU A 255 3.79 -19.12 -13.16
N SER A 256 4.73 -19.89 -12.60
CA SER A 256 4.58 -21.35 -12.46
C SER A 256 3.35 -21.69 -11.61
N PRO A 257 2.59 -22.73 -11.93
CA PRO A 257 1.44 -23.13 -11.13
C PRO A 257 1.80 -23.39 -9.67
N ILE A 258 1.00 -22.88 -8.73
CA ILE A 258 1.19 -23.10 -7.30
C ILE A 258 0.83 -24.58 -6.98
N PRO A 259 1.78 -25.40 -6.47
CA PRO A 259 1.52 -26.81 -6.16
C PRO A 259 0.43 -26.98 -5.10
N LEU A 260 -0.42 -28.00 -5.27
CA LEU A 260 -1.34 -28.44 -4.22
C LEU A 260 -0.54 -29.32 -3.23
N LEU A 261 -0.59 -28.96 -1.95
CA LEU A 261 0.05 -29.66 -0.85
C LEU A 261 -0.97 -30.33 0.06
N PRO A 262 -0.64 -31.45 0.74
CA PRO A 262 -1.54 -32.04 1.72
C PRO A 262 -1.71 -31.12 2.94
N ALA A 263 -2.87 -31.16 3.59
CA ALA A 263 -3.15 -30.34 4.78
C ALA A 263 -2.22 -30.59 5.98
N THR A 264 -1.42 -31.66 5.92
CA THR A 264 -0.39 -31.96 6.93
C THR A 264 0.99 -31.34 6.67
N ASP A 265 1.16 -30.64 5.53
CA ASP A 265 2.43 -30.00 5.20
C ASP A 265 2.70 -28.83 6.15
N ARG A 266 3.91 -28.75 6.68
CA ARG A 266 4.40 -27.72 7.61
C ARG A 266 5.78 -27.21 7.19
N SER A 267 6.11 -27.35 5.89
CA SER A 267 7.43 -26.98 5.37
C SER A 267 7.63 -25.47 5.18
N GLY A 268 6.57 -24.70 5.35
CA GLY A 268 6.58 -23.23 5.27
C GLY A 268 5.60 -22.58 6.24
N ARG A 269 5.65 -21.25 6.32
CA ARG A 269 4.68 -20.47 7.08
C ARG A 269 3.31 -20.54 6.40
N ILE A 270 2.28 -20.86 7.16
CA ILE A 270 0.92 -21.00 6.62
C ILE A 270 0.17 -19.68 6.80
N VAL A 271 -0.23 -19.09 5.66
CA VAL A 271 -1.16 -17.95 5.60
C VAL A 271 -2.52 -18.48 5.12
N ASP A 272 -3.52 -18.40 6.00
CA ASP A 272 -4.87 -18.83 5.73
C ASP A 272 -5.75 -17.65 5.33
N VAL A 273 -6.18 -17.63 4.07
CA VAL A 273 -6.99 -16.53 3.53
C VAL A 273 -8.49 -16.78 3.57
N ARG A 274 -8.92 -17.87 4.20
CA ARG A 274 -10.35 -18.16 4.40
C ARG A 274 -11.03 -17.05 5.22
N PRO A 275 -12.37 -16.94 5.12
CA PRO A 275 -13.14 -16.09 6.01
C PRO A 275 -12.78 -16.33 7.48
N ARG A 276 -12.76 -15.27 8.28
CA ARG A 276 -12.42 -15.33 9.71
C ARG A 276 -13.33 -16.25 10.51
N GLU A 277 -14.57 -16.40 10.08
CA GLU A 277 -15.57 -17.29 10.67
C GLU A 277 -15.15 -18.75 10.51
N ASP A 278 -14.71 -19.13 9.30
CA ASP A 278 -14.25 -20.48 9.00
C ASP A 278 -12.94 -20.79 9.72
N PHE A 279 -12.02 -19.83 9.75
CA PHE A 279 -10.78 -19.98 10.48
C PHE A 279 -11.00 -20.10 12.00
N ALA A 280 -11.85 -19.26 12.59
CA ALA A 280 -12.17 -19.33 14.01
C ALA A 280 -12.82 -20.66 14.41
N ALA A 281 -13.64 -21.24 13.53
CA ALA A 281 -14.27 -22.52 13.75
C ALA A 281 -13.29 -23.71 13.70
N CYS A 282 -12.40 -23.74 12.70
CA CYS A 282 -11.38 -24.78 12.55
C CYS A 282 -10.19 -24.25 11.72
N HIS A 283 -8.99 -24.28 12.26
CA HIS A 283 -7.77 -23.86 11.57
C HIS A 283 -6.57 -24.77 11.89
N ILE A 284 -5.58 -24.76 11.01
CA ILE A 284 -4.30 -25.44 11.27
C ILE A 284 -3.58 -24.68 12.38
N VAL A 285 -3.16 -25.37 13.44
CA VAL A 285 -2.36 -24.76 14.52
C VAL A 285 -1.11 -24.11 13.93
N SER A 286 -0.73 -22.94 14.43
CA SER A 286 0.38 -22.10 13.92
C SER A 286 0.15 -21.43 12.56
N SER A 287 -1.01 -21.57 11.91
CA SER A 287 -1.35 -20.74 10.76
C SER A 287 -1.80 -19.33 11.18
N THR A 288 -1.60 -18.36 10.31
CA THR A 288 -2.06 -16.98 10.51
C THR A 288 -3.21 -16.68 9.55
N ASN A 289 -4.34 -16.22 10.09
CA ASN A 289 -5.47 -15.80 9.27
C ASN A 289 -5.29 -14.37 8.80
N ILE A 290 -5.14 -14.19 7.51
CA ILE A 290 -5.24 -12.90 6.82
C ILE A 290 -6.36 -13.04 5.79
N PRO A 291 -7.62 -12.73 6.16
CA PRO A 291 -8.78 -13.01 5.31
C PRO A 291 -8.65 -12.39 3.92
N MET A 292 -9.12 -13.10 2.91
CA MET A 292 -9.01 -12.67 1.51
C MET A 292 -9.52 -11.24 1.32
N SER A 293 -8.67 -10.39 0.81
CA SER A 293 -8.93 -8.97 0.49
C SER A 293 -7.87 -8.46 -0.48
N THR A 294 -7.93 -7.19 -0.82
CA THR A 294 -6.85 -6.51 -1.57
C THR A 294 -5.58 -6.31 -0.73
N ASP A 295 -5.65 -6.45 0.60
CA ASP A 295 -4.60 -6.08 1.54
C ASP A 295 -3.82 -7.28 2.10
N VAL A 296 -4.08 -8.51 1.60
CA VAL A 296 -3.39 -9.73 2.10
C VAL A 296 -1.87 -9.60 2.00
N GLY A 297 -1.36 -9.10 0.86
CA GLY A 297 0.07 -8.86 0.67
C GLY A 297 0.62 -7.85 1.67
N THR A 298 -0.02 -6.70 1.81
CA THR A 298 0.39 -5.63 2.73
C THR A 298 0.46 -6.13 4.18
N TYR A 299 -0.59 -6.84 4.66
CA TYR A 299 -0.56 -7.40 6.02
C TYR A 299 0.42 -8.56 6.18
N THR A 300 0.68 -9.35 5.13
CA THR A 300 1.79 -10.33 5.15
C THR A 300 3.12 -9.63 5.36
N GLY A 301 3.38 -8.55 4.63
CA GLY A 301 4.60 -7.76 4.75
C GLY A 301 4.74 -6.98 6.06
N TRP A 302 3.65 -6.76 6.80
CA TRP A 302 3.67 -6.24 8.17
C TRP A 302 4.06 -7.28 9.21
N MET A 303 3.78 -8.55 8.92
CA MET A 303 3.82 -9.62 9.91
C MET A 303 5.02 -10.55 9.76
N PHE A 304 5.61 -10.61 8.55
CA PHE A 304 6.56 -11.66 8.20
C PHE A 304 7.69 -11.13 7.32
N GLU A 305 8.74 -11.96 7.20
CA GLU A 305 9.93 -11.66 6.41
C GLU A 305 9.80 -12.21 4.97
N ASN A 306 10.38 -11.51 4.01
CA ASN A 306 10.29 -11.87 2.59
C ASN A 306 11.20 -13.03 2.17
N ASP A 307 12.11 -13.48 3.03
CA ASP A 307 13.02 -14.62 2.81
C ASP A 307 12.47 -15.95 3.32
N GLU A 308 11.27 -15.95 3.91
CA GLU A 308 10.59 -17.18 4.34
C GLU A 308 9.89 -17.90 3.17
N SER A 309 9.56 -19.18 3.37
CA SER A 309 8.71 -19.96 2.47
C SER A 309 7.27 -19.95 2.95
N TYR A 310 6.32 -19.75 2.03
CA TYR A 310 4.89 -19.60 2.33
C TYR A 310 4.05 -20.73 1.76
N ILE A 311 3.06 -21.17 2.53
CA ILE A 311 1.98 -22.06 2.11
C ILE A 311 0.67 -21.30 2.29
N LEU A 312 -0.18 -21.30 1.27
CA LEU A 312 -1.48 -20.63 1.31
C LEU A 312 -2.60 -21.64 1.60
N VAL A 313 -3.47 -21.38 2.57
CA VAL A 313 -4.77 -22.07 2.63
C VAL A 313 -5.76 -21.25 1.82
N ALA A 314 -5.96 -21.68 0.57
CA ALA A 314 -6.70 -20.92 -0.43
C ALA A 314 -7.26 -21.81 -1.54
N SER A 315 -8.33 -21.35 -2.21
CA SER A 315 -8.73 -21.88 -3.52
C SER A 315 -7.62 -21.64 -4.55
N SER A 316 -7.70 -22.26 -5.73
CA SER A 316 -6.72 -22.02 -6.79
C SER A 316 -6.68 -20.56 -7.22
N ASP A 317 -7.85 -19.95 -7.41
CA ASP A 317 -7.98 -18.57 -7.91
C ASP A 317 -7.55 -17.54 -6.85
N ASP A 318 -7.89 -17.77 -5.57
CA ASP A 318 -7.45 -16.94 -4.48
C ASP A 318 -5.93 -17.00 -4.29
N ALA A 319 -5.34 -18.20 -4.39
CA ALA A 319 -3.89 -18.38 -4.28
C ALA A 319 -3.13 -17.62 -5.35
N GLU A 320 -3.61 -17.62 -6.60
CA GLU A 320 -3.03 -16.83 -7.69
C GLU A 320 -3.16 -15.31 -7.43
N THR A 321 -4.29 -14.88 -6.91
CA THR A 321 -4.51 -13.47 -6.53
C THR A 321 -3.58 -13.03 -5.41
N VAL A 322 -3.43 -13.86 -4.37
CA VAL A 322 -2.52 -13.61 -3.24
C VAL A 322 -1.07 -13.62 -3.70
N ARG A 323 -0.69 -14.57 -4.58
CA ARG A 323 0.67 -14.62 -5.15
C ARG A 323 1.07 -13.29 -5.80
N LEU A 324 0.18 -12.69 -6.61
CA LEU A 324 0.46 -11.39 -7.22
C LEU A 324 0.66 -10.30 -6.17
N GLN A 325 -0.15 -10.29 -5.10
CA GLN A 325 0.03 -9.34 -4.01
C GLN A 325 1.37 -9.54 -3.29
N PHE A 326 1.76 -10.78 -3.00
CA PHE A 326 3.04 -11.12 -2.37
C PHE A 326 4.21 -10.70 -3.24
N GLN A 327 4.19 -11.04 -4.52
CA GLN A 327 5.30 -10.80 -5.43
C GLN A 327 5.50 -9.31 -5.75
N ARG A 328 4.45 -8.47 -5.66
CA ARG A 328 4.59 -7.01 -5.74
C ARG A 328 5.47 -6.44 -4.65
N ILE A 329 5.51 -7.08 -3.48
CA ILE A 329 6.30 -6.64 -2.32
C ILE A 329 7.49 -7.58 -2.02
N GLY A 330 7.88 -8.42 -2.98
CA GLY A 330 9.08 -9.24 -2.90
C GLY A 330 8.97 -10.53 -2.09
N PHE A 331 7.75 -10.99 -1.76
CA PHE A 331 7.48 -12.28 -1.13
C PHE A 331 7.33 -13.35 -2.21
N ASP A 332 8.46 -13.85 -2.71
CA ASP A 332 8.50 -14.68 -3.92
C ASP A 332 8.37 -16.18 -3.65
N THR A 333 8.64 -16.65 -2.42
CA THR A 333 8.76 -18.07 -2.12
C THR A 333 7.44 -18.67 -1.64
N ILE A 334 6.44 -18.78 -2.54
CA ILE A 334 5.22 -19.52 -2.29
C ILE A 334 5.44 -20.95 -2.76
N ILE A 335 5.63 -21.89 -1.83
CA ILE A 335 5.97 -23.28 -2.12
C ILE A 335 4.75 -24.16 -2.41
N GLY A 336 3.53 -23.71 -2.11
CA GLY A 336 2.31 -24.43 -2.40
C GLY A 336 1.07 -23.86 -1.75
N ARG A 337 -0.05 -24.52 -1.99
CA ARG A 337 -1.34 -24.23 -1.35
C ARG A 337 -1.99 -25.49 -0.79
N ILE A 338 -2.76 -25.32 0.25
CA ILE A 338 -3.65 -26.33 0.84
C ILE A 338 -5.08 -25.95 0.43
N ASP A 339 -5.85 -26.95 -0.03
CA ASP A 339 -7.26 -26.71 -0.35
C ASP A 339 -8.06 -26.43 0.95
N PRO A 340 -8.88 -25.36 0.99
CA PRO A 340 -9.69 -25.03 2.16
C PRO A 340 -10.55 -26.19 2.69
N SER A 341 -11.03 -27.07 1.80
CA SER A 341 -11.86 -28.22 2.16
C SER A 341 -11.12 -29.32 2.92
N GLU A 342 -9.79 -29.33 2.91
CA GLU A 342 -8.97 -30.29 3.65
C GLU A 342 -8.69 -29.85 5.10
N VAL A 343 -9.03 -28.62 5.47
CA VAL A 343 -8.89 -28.12 6.85
C VAL A 343 -10.16 -28.45 7.62
N THR A 344 -10.14 -29.60 8.29
CA THR A 344 -11.29 -30.17 9.01
C THR A 344 -10.90 -30.60 10.43
N ASP A 345 -11.87 -30.81 11.31
CA ASP A 345 -11.65 -31.26 12.70
C ASP A 345 -11.00 -32.66 12.78
N ASP A 346 -11.04 -33.43 11.70
CA ASP A 346 -10.38 -34.75 11.62
C ASP A 346 -8.85 -34.63 11.43
N LEU A 347 -8.34 -33.46 11.09
CA LEU A 347 -6.91 -33.20 10.97
C LEU A 347 -6.28 -33.13 12.37
N ALA A 348 -5.17 -33.81 12.59
CA ALA A 348 -4.59 -34.02 13.92
C ALA A 348 -4.07 -32.74 14.62
N ASP A 349 -3.92 -31.65 13.88
CA ASP A 349 -3.24 -30.44 14.36
C ASP A 349 -4.06 -29.19 14.04
N THR A 350 -5.32 -29.20 14.53
CA THR A 350 -6.27 -28.09 14.37
C THR A 350 -6.63 -27.44 15.71
N GLY A 351 -7.00 -26.17 15.63
CA GLY A 351 -7.50 -25.36 16.73
C GLY A 351 -8.77 -24.61 16.36
N SER A 352 -9.40 -24.03 17.36
CA SER A 352 -10.54 -23.12 17.21
C SER A 352 -10.54 -22.08 18.32
N TYR A 353 -11.24 -20.97 18.11
CA TYR A 353 -11.47 -19.97 19.13
C TYR A 353 -12.85 -19.31 18.96
N PRO A 354 -13.47 -18.79 20.03
CA PRO A 354 -14.77 -18.17 19.96
C PRO A 354 -14.74 -16.82 19.24
N MET A 355 -15.84 -16.54 18.55
CA MET A 355 -16.19 -15.20 18.09
C MET A 355 -17.26 -14.59 18.97
N ALA A 356 -17.26 -13.27 19.07
CA ALA A 356 -18.19 -12.53 19.93
C ALA A 356 -18.54 -11.16 19.33
N THR A 357 -19.54 -10.53 19.94
CA THR A 357 -20.02 -9.20 19.61
C THR A 357 -19.42 -8.14 20.56
N PHE A 358 -19.48 -6.86 20.19
CA PHE A 358 -19.13 -5.77 21.10
C PHE A 358 -20.06 -5.71 22.33
N VAL A 359 -21.32 -6.17 22.20
CA VAL A 359 -22.25 -6.23 23.35
C VAL A 359 -21.78 -7.26 24.36
N GLU A 360 -21.40 -8.46 23.92
CA GLU A 360 -20.86 -9.50 24.80
C GLU A 360 -19.55 -9.06 25.44
N MET A 361 -18.64 -8.44 24.70
CA MET A 361 -17.38 -7.93 25.23
C MET A 361 -17.60 -6.88 26.35
N ARG A 362 -18.61 -6.00 26.21
CA ARG A 362 -18.92 -5.00 27.25
C ARG A 362 -19.44 -5.64 28.54
N THR A 363 -20.15 -6.76 28.44
CA THR A 363 -20.72 -7.48 29.58
C THR A 363 -19.73 -8.45 30.24
N ALA A 364 -18.62 -8.74 29.60
CA ALA A 364 -17.54 -9.57 30.13
C ALA A 364 -16.69 -8.76 31.12
N GLU A 365 -17.17 -8.65 32.37
CA GLU A 365 -16.49 -7.92 33.44
C GLU A 365 -15.13 -8.54 33.77
N GLY A 366 -14.10 -7.70 33.99
CA GLY A 366 -12.74 -8.12 34.30
C GLY A 366 -11.96 -8.76 33.18
N SER A 367 -12.52 -8.84 31.96
CA SER A 367 -11.82 -9.40 30.80
C SER A 367 -10.75 -8.47 30.24
N TYR A 368 -9.65 -9.04 29.73
CA TYR A 368 -8.63 -8.28 29.01
C TYR A 368 -9.13 -7.92 27.60
N LYS A 369 -9.13 -6.64 27.28
CA LYS A 369 -9.58 -6.09 26.00
C LYS A 369 -8.38 -5.56 25.23
N LEU A 370 -8.18 -6.04 24.02
CA LEU A 370 -7.05 -5.71 23.16
C LEU A 370 -7.53 -4.97 21.90
N ASP A 371 -7.19 -3.68 21.81
CA ASP A 371 -7.37 -2.87 20.61
C ASP A 371 -6.11 -2.99 19.73
N VAL A 372 -6.24 -3.55 18.52
CA VAL A 372 -5.11 -3.81 17.62
C VAL A 372 -4.99 -2.80 16.49
N ARG A 373 -5.62 -1.64 16.66
CA ARG A 373 -5.54 -0.52 15.69
C ARG A 373 -4.24 0.27 15.87
N ASP A 374 -3.96 1.10 14.85
CA ASP A 374 -2.85 2.07 14.93
C ASP A 374 -3.05 3.01 16.14
N PRO A 375 -1.98 3.37 16.88
CA PRO A 375 -2.04 4.30 18.00
C PRO A 375 -2.69 5.65 17.66
N VAL A 376 -2.55 6.16 16.43
CA VAL A 376 -3.19 7.40 15.98
C VAL A 376 -4.71 7.25 15.92
N GLU A 377 -5.21 6.09 15.45
CA GLU A 377 -6.66 5.78 15.47
C GLU A 377 -7.19 5.72 16.92
N VAL A 378 -6.40 5.09 17.82
CA VAL A 378 -6.76 4.92 19.24
C VAL A 378 -6.76 6.26 19.98
N ALA A 379 -5.88 7.19 19.62
CA ALA A 379 -5.88 8.55 20.16
C ALA A 379 -7.20 9.30 19.87
N GLY A 380 -7.91 8.95 18.78
CA GLY A 380 -9.26 9.44 18.47
C GLY A 380 -10.37 8.80 19.32
N GLY A 381 -10.06 7.77 20.12
CA GLY A 381 -10.96 7.06 21.02
C GLY A 381 -10.86 5.54 20.91
N THR A 382 -11.05 4.86 22.05
CA THR A 382 -11.10 3.40 22.16
C THR A 382 -12.12 2.95 23.21
N ILE A 383 -12.34 1.65 23.31
CA ILE A 383 -13.20 1.05 24.35
C ILE A 383 -12.54 1.22 25.72
N THR A 384 -13.30 1.68 26.71
CA THR A 384 -12.80 1.91 28.06
C THR A 384 -12.15 0.65 28.64
N GLY A 385 -10.93 0.79 29.14
CA GLY A 385 -10.15 -0.29 29.74
C GLY A 385 -9.46 -1.21 28.72
N ALA A 386 -9.47 -0.87 27.43
CA ALA A 386 -8.70 -1.60 26.42
C ALA A 386 -7.21 -1.22 26.49
N THR A 387 -6.36 -2.23 26.32
CA THR A 387 -4.93 -2.05 26.03
C THR A 387 -4.74 -1.95 24.53
N ASN A 388 -3.90 -1.04 24.07
CA ASN A 388 -3.55 -0.95 22.64
C ASN A 388 -2.20 -1.62 22.39
N ILE A 389 -2.19 -2.59 21.49
CA ILE A 389 -0.99 -3.16 20.87
C ILE A 389 -1.30 -3.29 19.38
N HIS A 390 -0.58 -2.56 18.54
CA HIS A 390 -0.80 -2.64 17.09
C HIS A 390 -0.60 -4.06 16.57
N VAL A 391 -1.42 -4.50 15.62
CA VAL A 391 -1.42 -5.88 15.10
C VAL A 391 -0.03 -6.33 14.63
N ALA A 392 0.72 -5.46 13.97
CA ALA A 392 2.06 -5.77 13.47
C ALA A 392 3.10 -6.04 14.59
N THR A 393 2.97 -5.39 15.73
CA THR A 393 3.91 -5.55 16.85
C THR A 393 3.42 -6.55 17.90
N LEU A 394 2.26 -7.16 17.69
CA LEU A 394 1.64 -8.05 18.69
C LEU A 394 2.52 -9.27 18.99
N ALA A 395 3.12 -9.87 17.98
CA ALA A 395 3.98 -11.04 18.15
C ALA A 395 5.18 -10.77 19.09
N ASP A 396 5.75 -9.57 19.03
CA ASP A 396 6.88 -9.13 19.87
C ASP A 396 6.47 -8.70 21.28
N ASN A 397 5.17 -8.48 21.50
CA ASN A 397 4.64 -7.97 22.77
C ASN A 397 3.77 -8.96 23.54
N LEU A 398 3.87 -10.25 23.22
CA LEU A 398 3.05 -11.31 23.85
C LEU A 398 3.32 -11.50 25.35
N ASP A 399 4.50 -11.15 25.84
CA ASP A 399 4.84 -11.22 27.28
C ASP A 399 3.95 -10.30 28.14
N GLY A 400 3.44 -9.20 27.55
CA GLY A 400 2.52 -8.28 28.20
C GLY A 400 1.04 -8.69 28.14
N VAL A 401 0.73 -9.77 27.43
CA VAL A 401 -0.64 -10.25 27.21
C VAL A 401 -0.94 -11.43 28.15
N PRO A 402 -2.01 -11.38 28.96
CA PRO A 402 -2.31 -12.42 29.96
C PRO A 402 -2.71 -13.75 29.31
N ASP A 403 -2.80 -14.81 30.15
CA ASP A 403 -3.28 -16.14 29.71
C ASP A 403 -4.80 -16.31 29.83
N GLU A 404 -5.51 -15.31 30.37
CA GLU A 404 -6.97 -15.26 30.42
C GLU A 404 -7.57 -14.94 29.05
N PRO A 405 -8.91 -15.08 28.86
CA PRO A 405 -9.53 -14.74 27.58
C PRO A 405 -9.26 -13.30 27.13
N ILE A 406 -8.71 -13.14 25.90
CA ILE A 406 -8.30 -11.88 25.29
C ILE A 406 -9.33 -11.46 24.25
N TRP A 407 -10.12 -10.44 24.56
CA TRP A 407 -11.12 -9.90 23.65
C TRP A 407 -10.46 -8.95 22.65
N THR A 408 -10.21 -9.45 21.45
CA THR A 408 -9.45 -8.75 20.42
C THR A 408 -10.36 -8.05 19.42
N PHE A 409 -10.19 -6.76 19.23
CA PHE A 409 -11.01 -5.95 18.32
C PHE A 409 -10.19 -4.92 17.52
N CYS A 410 -10.79 -4.44 16.43
CA CYS A 410 -10.30 -3.32 15.63
C CYS A 410 -11.49 -2.53 15.05
N ALA A 411 -11.28 -1.75 13.99
CA ALA A 411 -12.35 -0.98 13.35
C ALA A 411 -13.42 -1.86 12.67
N SER A 412 -13.03 -2.95 11.98
CA SER A 412 -13.93 -3.77 11.14
C SER A 412 -13.83 -5.27 11.34
N GLY A 413 -13.05 -5.72 12.35
CA GLY A 413 -12.76 -7.13 12.60
C GLY A 413 -11.60 -7.71 11.76
N TYR A 414 -11.10 -7.03 10.72
CA TYR A 414 -10.04 -7.56 9.85
C TYR A 414 -8.69 -7.73 10.59
N ARG A 415 -8.13 -6.65 11.15
CA ARG A 415 -6.89 -6.70 11.97
C ARG A 415 -7.09 -7.55 13.23
N ALA A 416 -8.29 -7.55 13.79
CA ALA A 416 -8.62 -8.38 14.94
C ALA A 416 -8.56 -9.88 14.61
N SER A 417 -8.94 -10.30 13.40
CA SER A 417 -8.80 -11.69 12.94
C SER A 417 -7.34 -12.11 12.86
N ILE A 418 -6.49 -11.26 12.27
CA ILE A 418 -5.04 -11.49 12.21
C ILE A 418 -4.48 -11.63 13.64
N ALA A 419 -4.79 -10.68 14.52
CA ALA A 419 -4.32 -10.70 15.91
C ALA A 419 -4.80 -11.92 16.69
N ALA A 420 -6.07 -12.33 16.51
CA ALA A 420 -6.59 -13.54 17.16
C ALA A 420 -5.84 -14.80 16.72
N SER A 421 -5.50 -14.91 15.43
CA SER A 421 -4.69 -16.03 14.93
C SER A 421 -3.26 -16.03 15.49
N VAL A 422 -2.62 -14.87 15.62
CA VAL A 422 -1.29 -14.71 16.26
C VAL A 422 -1.35 -15.15 17.74
N LEU A 423 -2.37 -14.71 18.47
CA LEU A 423 -2.58 -15.11 19.86
C LEU A 423 -2.80 -16.63 20.00
N ALA A 424 -3.64 -17.21 19.13
CA ALA A 424 -3.91 -18.64 19.12
C ALA A 424 -2.64 -19.45 18.82
N ALA A 425 -1.85 -19.04 17.81
CA ALA A 425 -0.57 -19.65 17.47
C ALA A 425 0.45 -19.60 18.63
N ALA A 426 0.38 -18.57 19.48
CA ALA A 426 1.17 -18.42 20.69
C ALA A 426 0.60 -19.17 21.92
N GLY A 427 -0.47 -19.96 21.76
CA GLY A 427 -1.11 -20.71 22.83
C GLY A 427 -1.95 -19.87 23.80
N LYS A 428 -2.27 -18.61 23.42
CA LYS A 428 -3.18 -17.75 24.18
C LYS A 428 -4.63 -18.08 23.85
N SER A 429 -5.57 -17.47 24.57
CA SER A 429 -7.01 -17.72 24.46
C SER A 429 -7.75 -16.51 23.86
N PRO A 430 -7.66 -16.26 22.53
CA PRO A 430 -8.35 -15.14 21.91
C PRO A 430 -9.86 -15.34 21.87
N VAL A 431 -10.60 -14.23 21.97
CA VAL A 431 -12.02 -14.09 21.62
C VAL A 431 -12.11 -13.02 20.56
N LEU A 432 -12.44 -13.41 19.34
CA LEU A 432 -12.48 -12.49 18.21
C LEU A 432 -13.76 -11.66 18.19
N VAL A 433 -13.66 -10.34 18.33
CA VAL A 433 -14.77 -9.43 18.06
C VAL A 433 -14.72 -9.02 16.59
N GLY A 434 -15.53 -9.71 15.77
CA GLY A 434 -15.49 -9.61 14.30
C GLY A 434 -16.38 -8.52 13.71
N GLU A 435 -17.01 -7.68 14.52
CA GLU A 435 -17.95 -6.65 14.10
C GLU A 435 -17.29 -5.30 13.81
N GLN A 436 -18.06 -4.40 13.17
CA GLN A 436 -17.71 -2.99 13.04
C GLN A 436 -17.68 -2.32 14.42
N LEU A 437 -16.60 -1.58 14.70
CA LEU A 437 -16.49 -0.81 15.93
C LEU A 437 -17.64 0.20 16.03
N PRO A 438 -18.42 0.20 17.14
CA PRO A 438 -19.48 1.17 17.32
C PRO A 438 -18.95 2.61 17.37
N ASP A 439 -19.77 3.58 16.97
CA ASP A 439 -19.43 4.99 17.13
C ASP A 439 -19.19 5.32 18.62
N LEU A 440 -17.92 5.56 18.96
CA LEU A 440 -17.48 5.82 20.33
C LEU A 440 -17.96 7.19 20.84
N GLN A 441 -18.25 8.14 19.94
CA GLN A 441 -18.77 9.46 20.31
C GLN A 441 -20.28 9.41 20.63
N ALA A 442 -21.04 8.56 19.97
CA ALA A 442 -22.45 8.35 20.25
C ALA A 442 -22.67 7.67 21.62
N ALA A 443 -21.70 6.85 22.08
CA ALA A 443 -21.78 6.16 23.37
C ALA A 443 -21.57 7.08 24.59
N THR A 444 -20.89 8.22 24.42
CA THR A 444 -20.69 9.21 25.50
C THR A 444 -21.89 10.13 25.70
N SER A 445 -22.80 10.22 24.72
CA SER A 445 -24.01 11.05 24.82
C SER A 445 -25.22 10.34 25.48
N THR A 446 -25.09 9.05 25.82
CA THR A 446 -26.20 8.26 26.44
C THR A 446 -26.03 8.04 27.94
N THR A 447 -25.11 8.76 28.58
CA THR A 447 -24.96 8.72 30.06
C THR A 447 -25.58 9.95 30.69
N GLU A 448 -26.85 10.23 30.39
CA GLU A 448 -27.71 11.04 31.23
C GLU A 448 -29.07 10.37 31.32
N THR A 449 -29.44 10.08 32.57
CA THR A 449 -30.76 9.73 33.11
C THR A 449 -31.13 8.24 33.11
N ILE A 450 -30.77 7.50 34.17
CA ILE A 450 -31.69 7.06 35.24
C ILE A 450 -30.86 6.75 36.47
#